data_c78ee6967e3a0c199137d63c4de134bc
#
_entry.id   c78ee6967e3a0c199137d63c4de134bc
#
_cell.length_a   1.000
_cell.length_b   1.000
_cell.length_c   1.000
_cell.angle_alpha   90.00
_cell.angle_beta   90.00
_cell.angle_gamma   90.00
#
_symmetry.space_group_name_H-M   'P 1'
#
loop_
_entity.id
_entity.type
_entity.pdbx_description
1 polymer ?
#
loop_
_entity_poly.entity_id
_entity_poly.type
_entity_poly.pdbx_seq_one_letter_code
_entity_poly.pdbx_strand_id
1 'polypeptide(L)'
;SVKKIKTKKELETFLRIFDACYQKDDPQNPYGKLGDYLKLAEKAWHKLGDTGRLEYFLVFKGEKPVAVSTLTSHDSIGYISNVGSLRSVRGQGYGKAATMHCITESTKKGDKLHCLATEDGTYPNEFYNRIGFKTKFTAPSYTKS
;
A
#
# COMPACT_ATOMS: atom_id res chain seq x y z
N SER A 1 13.96 -5.30 5.68
CA SER A 1 14.37 -4.62 4.42
C SER A 1 13.17 -4.42 3.50
N VAL A 2 13.26 -3.44 2.62
CA VAL A 2 12.22 -3.15 1.65
C VAL A 2 12.79 -3.30 0.24
N LYS A 3 12.04 -3.97 -0.62
CA LYS A 3 12.46 -4.24 -1.99
C LYS A 3 11.39 -3.78 -2.99
N LYS A 4 11.82 -3.04 -4.00
CA LYS A 4 10.97 -2.68 -5.14
C LYS A 4 10.82 -3.89 -6.07
N ILE A 5 9.60 -4.13 -6.52
CA ILE A 5 9.29 -5.24 -7.44
C ILE A 5 9.79 -4.88 -8.84
N LYS A 6 10.62 -5.76 -9.42
CA LYS A 6 11.22 -5.55 -10.75
C LYS A 6 10.95 -6.69 -11.72
N THR A 7 10.59 -7.86 -11.22
CA THR A 7 10.39 -9.05 -12.05
C THR A 7 8.98 -9.61 -11.90
N LYS A 8 8.56 -10.40 -12.87
CA LYS A 8 7.27 -11.08 -12.81
C LYS A 8 7.15 -12.01 -11.59
N LYS A 9 8.24 -12.68 -11.24
CA LYS A 9 8.28 -13.58 -10.08
C LYS A 9 8.08 -12.79 -8.77
N GLU A 10 8.72 -11.63 -8.68
CA GLU A 10 8.54 -10.73 -7.54
C GLU A 10 7.10 -10.19 -7.48
N LEU A 11 6.51 -9.90 -8.63
CA LEU A 11 5.11 -9.49 -8.71
C LEU A 11 4.18 -10.58 -8.17
N GLU A 12 4.42 -11.83 -8.52
CA GLU A 12 3.62 -12.96 -8.00
C GLU A 12 3.70 -13.02 -6.48
N THR A 13 4.89 -12.83 -5.92
CA THR A 13 5.07 -12.77 -4.46
C THR A 13 4.31 -11.60 -3.85
N PHE A 14 4.43 -10.42 -4.47
CA PHE A 14 3.71 -9.22 -4.01
C PHE A 14 2.21 -9.46 -3.97
N LEU A 15 1.64 -10.00 -5.03
CA LEU A 15 0.20 -10.24 -5.12
C LEU A 15 -0.26 -11.26 -4.08
N ARG A 16 0.53 -12.29 -3.83
CA ARG A 16 0.23 -13.30 -2.81
C ARG A 16 0.22 -12.71 -1.41
N ILE A 17 1.20 -11.87 -1.08
CA ILE A 17 1.25 -11.21 0.23
C ILE A 17 0.14 -10.16 0.35
N PHE A 18 -0.10 -9.39 -0.71
CA PHE A 18 -1.17 -8.41 -0.75
C PHE A 18 -2.52 -9.07 -0.46
N ASP A 19 -2.82 -10.19 -1.14
CA ASP A 19 -4.04 -10.96 -0.90
C ASP A 19 -4.12 -11.45 0.55
N ALA A 20 -3.02 -11.95 1.08
CA ALA A 20 -2.98 -12.45 2.46
C ALA A 20 -3.19 -11.36 3.51
N CYS A 21 -2.92 -10.10 3.18
CA CYS A 21 -3.15 -8.97 4.08
C CYS A 21 -4.62 -8.56 4.19
N TYR A 22 -5.46 -8.96 3.24
CA TYR A 22 -6.88 -8.53 3.16
C TYR A 22 -7.80 -9.73 3.30
N GLN A 23 -8.01 -10.16 4.54
CA GLN A 23 -8.87 -11.30 4.86
C GLN A 23 -10.26 -10.82 5.33
N LYS A 24 -11.28 -11.60 5.01
CA LYS A 24 -12.69 -11.25 5.26
C LYS A 24 -12.99 -10.95 6.73
N ASP A 25 -12.47 -11.76 7.65
CA ASP A 25 -12.81 -11.69 9.07
C ASP A 25 -11.75 -10.94 9.90
N ASP A 26 -10.99 -10.09 9.26
CA ASP A 26 -9.92 -9.35 9.91
C ASP A 26 -10.48 -8.04 10.50
N PRO A 27 -10.42 -7.85 11.83
CA PRO A 27 -10.96 -6.64 12.46
C PRO A 27 -10.23 -5.35 12.06
N GLN A 28 -9.00 -5.46 11.54
CA GLN A 28 -8.24 -4.30 11.07
C GLN A 28 -8.42 -4.03 9.58
N ASN A 29 -9.23 -4.83 8.90
CA ASN A 29 -9.48 -4.70 7.48
C ASN A 29 -10.97 -4.40 7.22
N PRO A 30 -11.34 -3.11 7.06
CA PRO A 30 -12.73 -2.76 6.79
C PRO A 30 -13.18 -3.06 5.36
N TYR A 31 -12.25 -3.40 4.47
CA TYR A 31 -12.52 -3.53 3.03
C TYR A 31 -12.87 -4.95 2.60
N GLY A 32 -12.60 -5.96 3.44
CA GLY A 32 -12.81 -7.36 3.11
C GLY A 32 -11.74 -7.89 2.15
N LYS A 33 -12.07 -8.95 1.43
CA LYS A 33 -11.14 -9.56 0.46
C LYS A 33 -10.99 -8.71 -0.79
N LEU A 34 -9.81 -8.77 -1.40
CA LEU A 34 -9.51 -7.98 -2.60
C LEU A 34 -10.25 -8.45 -3.85
N GLY A 35 -10.50 -9.75 -3.99
CA GLY A 35 -11.21 -10.29 -5.15
C GLY A 35 -10.55 -9.90 -6.46
N ASP A 36 -11.33 -9.35 -7.38
CA ASP A 36 -10.85 -8.95 -8.72
C ASP A 36 -9.86 -7.78 -8.69
N TYR A 37 -9.74 -7.10 -7.57
CA TYR A 37 -8.75 -6.01 -7.43
C TYR A 37 -7.33 -6.52 -7.63
N LEU A 38 -7.05 -7.78 -7.26
CA LEU A 38 -5.74 -8.40 -7.51
C LEU A 38 -5.40 -8.44 -8.99
N LYS A 39 -6.39 -8.72 -9.84
CA LYS A 39 -6.20 -8.73 -11.30
C LYS A 39 -5.91 -7.33 -11.82
N LEU A 40 -6.58 -6.32 -11.26
CA LEU A 40 -6.32 -4.92 -11.61
C LEU A 40 -4.90 -4.50 -11.21
N ALA A 41 -4.45 -4.92 -10.03
CA ALA A 41 -3.10 -4.62 -9.55
C ALA A 41 -2.03 -5.26 -10.44
N GLU A 42 -2.26 -6.49 -10.89
CA GLU A 42 -1.37 -7.18 -11.82
C GLU A 42 -1.29 -6.46 -13.17
N LYS A 43 -2.44 -6.12 -13.75
CA LYS A 43 -2.51 -5.39 -15.02
C LYS A 43 -1.85 -4.02 -14.94
N ALA A 44 -2.07 -3.30 -13.86
CA ALA A 44 -1.48 -1.98 -13.64
C ALA A 44 0.05 -2.06 -13.62
N TRP A 45 0.60 -3.05 -12.95
CA TRP A 45 2.05 -3.24 -12.90
C TRP A 45 2.63 -3.54 -14.28
N HIS A 46 2.00 -4.42 -15.06
CA HIS A 46 2.45 -4.72 -16.40
C HIS A 46 2.43 -3.50 -17.33
N LYS A 47 1.46 -2.61 -17.11
CA LYS A 47 1.31 -1.41 -17.92
C LYS A 47 2.24 -0.27 -17.50
N LEU A 48 2.43 -0.06 -16.20
CA LEU A 48 3.08 1.13 -15.65
C LEU A 48 4.32 0.85 -14.81
N GLY A 49 4.65 -0.40 -14.53
CA GLY A 49 5.69 -0.75 -13.56
C GLY A 49 7.11 -0.31 -13.94
N ASP A 50 7.38 -0.06 -15.21
CA ASP A 50 8.69 0.42 -15.68
C ASP A 50 8.68 1.90 -16.07
N THR A 51 7.57 2.60 -15.84
CA THR A 51 7.44 4.02 -16.21
C THR A 51 7.89 4.99 -15.11
N GLY A 52 8.11 4.49 -13.90
CA GLY A 52 8.34 5.31 -12.71
C GLY A 52 7.07 5.90 -12.11
N ARG A 53 5.92 5.68 -12.72
CA ARG A 53 4.61 6.17 -12.22
C ARG A 53 3.97 5.25 -11.20
N LEU A 54 4.33 3.97 -11.23
CA LEU A 54 3.78 2.97 -10.32
C LEU A 54 4.90 2.10 -9.81
N GLU A 55 5.01 1.99 -8.51
CA GLU A 55 6.03 1.17 -7.86
C GLU A 55 5.38 0.35 -6.75
N TYR A 56 5.64 -0.95 -6.78
CA TYR A 56 5.21 -1.88 -5.75
C TYR A 56 6.40 -2.28 -4.89
N PHE A 57 6.19 -2.36 -3.58
CA PHE A 57 7.24 -2.69 -2.62
C PHE A 57 6.83 -3.87 -1.75
N LEU A 58 7.81 -4.74 -1.48
CA LEU A 58 7.71 -5.81 -0.49
C LEU A 58 8.59 -5.48 0.69
N VAL A 59 8.06 -5.68 1.90
CA VAL A 59 8.82 -5.56 3.14
C VAL A 59 9.11 -6.97 3.66
N PHE A 60 10.35 -7.19 4.06
CA PHE A 60 10.82 -8.49 4.51
C PHE A 60 11.19 -8.48 5.99
N LYS A 61 10.83 -9.56 6.69
CA LYS A 61 11.36 -9.91 7.99
C LYS A 61 12.39 -11.02 7.77
N GLY A 62 13.69 -10.68 7.78
CA GLY A 62 14.72 -11.60 7.30
C GLY A 62 14.50 -11.89 5.81
N GLU A 63 14.30 -13.14 5.46
CA GLU A 63 14.04 -13.56 4.07
C GLU A 63 12.55 -13.75 3.76
N LYS A 64 11.69 -13.51 4.74
CA LYS A 64 10.25 -13.73 4.61
C LYS A 64 9.52 -12.43 4.24
N PRO A 65 8.78 -12.38 3.12
CA PRO A 65 7.97 -11.21 2.80
C PRO A 65 6.75 -11.14 3.74
N VAL A 66 6.52 -9.98 4.34
CA VAL A 66 5.50 -9.82 5.39
C VAL A 66 4.59 -8.61 5.20
N ALA A 67 4.93 -7.68 4.31
CA ALA A 67 4.12 -6.49 4.09
C ALA A 67 4.30 -5.96 2.69
N VAL A 68 3.36 -5.12 2.27
CA VAL A 68 3.32 -4.53 0.93
C VAL A 68 2.97 -3.05 1.01
N SER A 69 3.37 -2.30 -0.02
CA SER A 69 2.88 -0.95 -0.26
C SER A 69 3.00 -0.60 -1.73
N THR A 70 2.24 0.42 -2.16
CA THR A 70 2.25 0.91 -3.53
C THR A 70 2.43 2.42 -3.52
N LEU A 71 3.29 2.91 -4.41
CA LEU A 71 3.48 4.32 -4.66
C LEU A 71 3.08 4.64 -6.10
N THR A 72 2.13 5.55 -6.27
CA THR A 72 1.77 6.10 -7.58
C THR A 72 2.19 7.56 -7.60
N SER A 73 2.96 7.96 -8.61
CA SER A 73 3.50 9.32 -8.72
C SER A 73 2.93 10.03 -9.95
N HIS A 74 2.34 11.20 -9.74
CA HIS A 74 1.77 12.01 -10.80
C HIS A 74 1.74 13.49 -10.38
N ASP A 75 2.14 14.39 -11.26
CA ASP A 75 2.11 15.85 -11.05
C ASP A 75 2.74 16.28 -9.72
N SER A 76 3.91 15.75 -9.40
CA SER A 76 4.64 16.02 -8.16
C SER A 76 3.90 15.59 -6.89
N ILE A 77 2.96 14.67 -7.03
CA ILE A 77 2.22 14.09 -5.90
C ILE A 77 2.54 12.60 -5.83
N GLY A 78 2.96 12.13 -4.66
CA GLY A 78 3.12 10.73 -4.36
C GLY A 78 1.90 10.20 -3.63
N TYR A 79 1.15 9.33 -4.28
CA TYR A 79 -0.04 8.70 -3.70
C TYR A 79 0.33 7.31 -3.19
N ILE A 80 0.16 7.10 -1.88
CA ILE A 80 0.48 5.84 -1.21
C ILE A 80 -0.79 5.03 -1.05
N SER A 81 -0.76 3.78 -1.48
CA SER A 81 -1.91 2.89 -1.42
C SER A 81 -1.49 1.45 -1.18
N ASN A 82 -2.47 0.57 -1.01
CA ASN A 82 -2.27 -0.87 -0.88
C ASN A 82 -1.28 -1.24 0.24
N VAL A 83 -1.27 -0.46 1.33
CA VAL A 83 -0.42 -0.77 2.48
C VAL A 83 -1.08 -1.88 3.30
N GLY A 84 -0.35 -2.95 3.52
CA GLY A 84 -0.83 -4.05 4.33
C GLY A 84 0.31 -4.84 4.94
N SER A 85 0.06 -5.47 6.07
CA SER A 85 0.99 -6.40 6.69
C SER A 85 0.27 -7.69 7.03
N LEU A 86 1.00 -8.80 7.00
CA LEU A 86 0.45 -10.09 7.39
C LEU A 86 -0.05 -10.01 8.84
N ARG A 87 -1.18 -10.65 9.11
CA ARG A 87 -1.81 -10.64 10.42
C ARG A 87 -0.86 -11.12 11.53
N SER A 88 -0.01 -12.10 11.21
CA SER A 88 0.96 -12.69 12.14
C SER A 88 2.06 -11.73 12.60
N VAL A 89 2.31 -10.65 11.88
CA VAL A 89 3.38 -9.70 12.23
C VAL A 89 2.86 -8.29 12.56
N ARG A 90 1.57 -8.12 12.73
CA ARG A 90 1.00 -6.82 13.08
C ARG A 90 1.49 -6.33 14.43
N GLY A 91 1.60 -5.00 14.56
CA GLY A 91 2.13 -4.37 15.76
C GLY A 91 3.65 -4.34 15.83
N GLN A 92 4.35 -4.89 14.82
CA GLN A 92 5.82 -4.93 14.79
C GLN A 92 6.45 -3.84 13.90
N GLY A 93 5.64 -2.93 13.35
CA GLY A 93 6.14 -1.79 12.60
C GLY A 93 6.33 -1.99 11.10
N TYR A 94 5.90 -3.10 10.54
CA TYR A 94 6.11 -3.37 9.10
C TYR A 94 5.22 -2.51 8.20
N GLY A 95 3.98 -2.25 8.60
CA GLY A 95 3.11 -1.33 7.86
C GLY A 95 3.65 0.09 7.87
N LYS A 96 4.18 0.53 9.00
CA LYS A 96 4.85 1.83 9.11
C LYS A 96 6.09 1.89 8.20
N ALA A 97 6.90 0.84 8.22
CA ALA A 97 8.10 0.76 7.37
C ALA A 97 7.73 0.83 5.89
N ALA A 98 6.67 0.12 5.48
CA ALA A 98 6.19 0.14 4.10
C ALA A 98 5.75 1.55 3.68
N THR A 99 4.99 2.23 4.54
CA THR A 99 4.50 3.59 4.28
C THR A 99 5.65 4.59 4.22
N MET A 100 6.56 4.53 5.18
CA MET A 100 7.70 5.46 5.25
C MET A 100 8.66 5.26 4.08
N HIS A 101 8.81 4.03 3.58
CA HIS A 101 9.61 3.78 2.39
C HIS A 101 9.01 4.46 1.16
N CYS A 102 7.69 4.41 1.01
CA CYS A 102 7.01 5.13 -0.08
C CYS A 102 7.27 6.63 -0.01
N ILE A 103 7.22 7.22 1.18
CA ILE A 103 7.51 8.65 1.37
C ILE A 103 8.95 8.96 0.96
N THR A 104 9.90 8.13 1.37
CA THR A 104 11.31 8.29 1.01
C THR A 104 11.51 8.23 -0.51
N GLU A 105 10.93 7.23 -1.17
CA GLU A 105 11.04 7.10 -2.62
C GLU A 105 10.34 8.24 -3.36
N SER A 106 9.19 8.67 -2.88
CA SER A 106 8.46 9.81 -3.43
C SER A 106 9.28 11.10 -3.32
N THR A 107 9.91 11.32 -2.17
CA THR A 107 10.80 12.47 -1.96
C THR A 107 12.00 12.44 -2.91
N LYS A 108 12.61 11.28 -3.12
CA LYS A 108 13.71 11.12 -4.06
C LYS A 108 13.31 11.46 -5.50
N LYS A 109 12.07 11.24 -5.86
CA LYS A 109 11.53 11.58 -7.19
C LYS A 109 11.22 13.04 -7.35
N GLY A 110 11.26 13.81 -6.26
CA GLY A 110 10.93 15.24 -6.27
C GLY A 110 9.45 15.53 -6.05
N ASP A 111 8.66 14.56 -5.61
CA ASP A 111 7.28 14.81 -5.26
C ASP A 111 7.19 15.77 -4.08
N LYS A 112 6.31 16.76 -4.19
CA LYS A 112 6.17 17.82 -3.18
C LYS A 112 5.08 17.53 -2.16
N LEU A 113 4.18 16.61 -2.48
CA LEU A 113 3.06 16.24 -1.62
C LEU A 113 2.93 14.72 -1.58
N HIS A 114 2.71 14.19 -0.39
CA HIS A 114 2.42 12.78 -0.18
C HIS A 114 1.01 12.65 0.35
N CYS A 115 0.20 11.79 -0.24
CA CYS A 115 -1.17 11.60 0.20
C CYS A 115 -1.57 10.13 0.16
N LEU A 116 -2.62 9.85 0.91
CA LEU A 116 -3.29 8.57 0.89
C LEU A 116 -4.77 8.81 1.25
N ALA A 117 -5.61 7.85 0.92
CA ALA A 117 -7.01 7.91 1.29
C ALA A 117 -7.36 6.70 2.16
N THR A 118 -8.09 6.95 3.23
CA THR A 118 -8.63 5.91 4.11
C THR A 118 -10.08 6.23 4.43
N GLU A 119 -10.83 5.25 4.86
CA GLU A 119 -12.18 5.47 5.37
C GLU A 119 -12.09 6.10 6.75
N ASP A 120 -12.80 7.23 6.96
CA ASP A 120 -12.75 7.97 8.20
C ASP A 120 -13.25 7.13 9.38
N GLY A 121 -12.56 7.22 10.51
CA GLY A 121 -12.92 6.47 11.73
C GLY A 121 -12.53 5.00 11.73
N THR A 122 -11.85 4.52 10.69
CA THR A 122 -11.40 3.12 10.60
C THR A 122 -10.01 2.94 11.20
N TYR A 123 -9.60 1.69 11.42
CA TYR A 123 -8.25 1.39 11.89
C TYR A 123 -7.16 1.94 10.96
N PRO A 124 -7.23 1.78 9.62
CA PRO A 124 -6.23 2.39 8.74
C PRO A 124 -6.14 3.90 8.90
N ASN A 125 -7.25 4.61 9.04
CA ASN A 125 -7.27 6.05 9.27
C ASN A 125 -6.52 6.40 10.56
N GLU A 126 -6.82 5.73 11.66
CA GLU A 126 -6.15 5.94 12.94
C GLU A 126 -4.66 5.64 12.88
N PHE A 127 -4.28 4.56 12.19
CA PHE A 127 -2.88 4.17 12.01
C PHE A 127 -2.09 5.28 11.30
N TYR A 128 -2.61 5.79 10.18
CA TYR A 128 -1.92 6.83 9.42
C TYR A 128 -1.85 8.15 10.17
N ASN A 129 -2.87 8.49 10.93
CA ASN A 129 -2.84 9.68 11.78
C ASN A 129 -1.74 9.57 12.84
N ARG A 130 -1.55 8.39 13.43
CA ARG A 130 -0.50 8.14 14.43
C ARG A 130 0.90 8.30 13.88
N ILE A 131 1.13 7.93 12.61
CA ILE A 131 2.46 8.03 11.99
C ILE A 131 2.72 9.36 11.29
N GLY A 132 1.83 10.34 11.42
CA GLY A 132 2.08 11.71 11.01
C GLY A 132 1.26 12.25 9.84
N PHE A 133 0.40 11.45 9.23
CA PHE A 133 -0.51 11.96 8.20
C PHE A 133 -1.63 12.75 8.87
N LYS A 134 -2.02 13.83 8.22
CA LYS A 134 -3.11 14.68 8.71
C LYS A 134 -4.27 14.65 7.72
N THR A 135 -5.48 14.62 8.25
CA THR A 135 -6.68 14.74 7.42
C THR A 135 -6.73 16.15 6.83
N LYS A 136 -6.68 16.27 5.50
CA LYS A 136 -6.78 17.54 4.80
C LYS A 136 -8.22 17.85 4.41
N PHE A 137 -8.97 16.84 4.07
CA PHE A 137 -10.40 16.94 3.75
C PHE A 137 -11.06 15.58 3.87
N THR A 138 -12.35 15.58 4.08
CA THR A 138 -13.16 14.37 4.08
C THR A 138 -14.16 14.48 2.94
N ALA A 139 -14.17 13.47 2.07
CA ALA A 139 -15.10 13.40 0.95
C ALA A 139 -16.09 12.25 1.20
N PRO A 140 -17.38 12.44 0.90
CA PRO A 140 -18.33 11.35 0.99
C PRO A 140 -18.02 10.31 -0.08
N SER A 141 -18.11 9.03 0.29
CA SER A 141 -17.99 7.96 -0.69
C SER A 141 -19.38 7.42 -1.04
N TYR A 142 -19.59 7.20 -2.34
CA TYR A 142 -20.84 6.69 -2.85
C TYR A 142 -20.60 5.29 -3.35
N THR A 143 -21.31 4.31 -2.77
CA THR A 143 -21.30 2.94 -3.27
C THR A 143 -22.55 2.75 -4.13
N LYS A 144 -22.37 2.17 -5.31
CA LYS A 144 -23.48 1.72 -6.11
C LYS A 144 -24.02 0.42 -5.50
N SER A 145 -25.25 0.47 -5.10
CA SER A 145 -25.96 -0.71 -4.64
C SER A 145 -26.30 -1.63 -5.81
#